data_808fc8fe01ef6931b0b5c9408be7a21e
#
_entry.id   808fc8fe01ef6931b0b5c9408be7a21e
#
_cell.length_a   1.000
_cell.length_b   1.000
_cell.length_c   1.000
_cell.angle_alpha   90.00
_cell.angle_beta   90.00
_cell.angle_gamma   90.00
#
_symmetry.space_group_name_H-M   'P 1'
#
loop_
_entity.id
_entity.type
_entity.pdbx_description
1 polymer ?
#
loop_
_entity_poly.entity_id
_entity_poly.type
_entity_poly.pdbx_seq_one_letter_code
_entity_poly.pdbx_strand_id
1 'polypeptide(L)'
;MGPGGDAQRRPALHAESACDPAAIRRLRFVRSPFVHPSMMLRIDAVQAVGNYRAAYRAAEDLDLFLRLMDRYDCANLPEQGLFYEINEGGISATKRRRQIVSTLKLQLRYFNVANPYDWLGLAKNLLHFVTPYGLLQRMKRVLYAPRAGG
;
A
#
# COMPACT_ATOMS: atom_id res chain seq x y z
N MET A 1 -0.89 -11.21 -39.63
CA MET A 1 0.16 -11.63 -38.66
C MET A 1 1.02 -10.40 -38.38
N GLY A 2 0.71 -9.65 -37.31
CA GLY A 2 1.50 -8.52 -36.85
C GLY A 2 2.47 -9.01 -35.76
N PRO A 3 3.73 -8.54 -35.68
CA PRO A 3 4.64 -8.93 -34.63
C PRO A 3 4.14 -8.37 -33.31
N GLY A 4 3.73 -9.26 -32.41
CA GLY A 4 3.42 -8.91 -31.04
C GLY A 4 4.65 -8.34 -30.37
N GLY A 5 4.58 -7.06 -30.01
CA GLY A 5 5.62 -6.42 -29.24
C GLY A 5 5.76 -7.13 -27.89
N ASP A 6 6.92 -7.75 -27.69
CA ASP A 6 7.41 -8.12 -26.36
C ASP A 6 7.54 -6.84 -25.54
N ALA A 7 6.44 -6.44 -24.91
CA ALA A 7 6.49 -5.44 -23.87
C ALA A 7 7.41 -6.01 -22.79
N GLN A 8 8.62 -5.48 -22.69
CA GLN A 8 9.60 -5.80 -21.66
C GLN A 8 8.89 -5.71 -20.30
N ARG A 9 8.48 -6.86 -19.78
CA ARG A 9 7.95 -7.00 -18.43
C ARG A 9 9.08 -6.63 -17.48
N ARG A 10 9.09 -5.39 -17.05
CA ARG A 10 10.00 -4.95 -15.99
C ARG A 10 9.73 -5.81 -14.77
N PRO A 11 10.75 -6.42 -14.16
CA PRO A 11 10.52 -7.20 -12.95
C PRO A 11 9.87 -6.28 -11.93
N ALA A 12 8.68 -6.68 -11.46
CA ALA A 12 8.01 -6.00 -10.37
C ALA A 12 8.97 -6.02 -9.18
N LEU A 13 9.16 -4.88 -8.53
CA LEU A 13 9.84 -4.81 -7.24
C LEU A 13 9.22 -5.89 -6.35
N HIS A 14 10.01 -6.90 -5.99
CA HIS A 14 9.66 -7.85 -4.96
C HIS A 14 9.55 -7.09 -3.65
N ALA A 15 8.38 -6.53 -3.36
CA ALA A 15 8.09 -6.09 -2.03
C ALA A 15 7.85 -7.37 -1.22
N GLU A 16 8.88 -7.84 -0.51
CA GLU A 16 8.70 -8.89 0.48
C GLU A 16 7.64 -8.43 1.47
N SER A 17 6.42 -8.88 1.26
CA SER A 17 5.33 -8.64 2.19
C SER A 17 5.55 -9.51 3.42
N ALA A 18 5.40 -8.95 4.61
CA ALA A 18 5.42 -9.75 5.81
C ALA A 18 4.31 -10.81 5.72
N CYS A 19 4.66 -12.08 5.96
CA CYS A 19 3.69 -13.18 5.95
C CYS A 19 3.09 -13.43 7.33
N ASP A 20 3.87 -13.16 8.38
CA ASP A 20 3.43 -13.33 9.76
C ASP A 20 2.41 -12.27 10.19
N PRO A 21 1.26 -12.65 10.79
CA PRO A 21 0.22 -11.71 11.23
C PRO A 21 0.71 -10.64 12.20
N ALA A 22 1.60 -10.97 13.13
CA ALA A 22 2.14 -10.00 14.08
C ALA A 22 3.06 -8.98 13.40
N ALA A 23 3.88 -9.41 12.46
CA ALA A 23 4.72 -8.53 11.66
C ALA A 23 3.88 -7.60 10.76
N ILE A 24 2.79 -8.13 10.15
CA ILE A 24 1.85 -7.36 9.35
C ILE A 24 1.21 -6.24 10.20
N ARG A 25 0.68 -6.59 11.37
CA ARG A 25 0.09 -5.60 12.31
C ARG A 25 1.10 -4.54 12.73
N ARG A 26 2.33 -4.94 13.03
CA ARG A 26 3.40 -4.03 13.46
C ARG A 26 3.80 -3.03 12.37
N LEU A 27 3.84 -3.47 11.12
CA LEU A 27 4.33 -2.68 9.98
C LEU A 27 3.21 -1.96 9.20
N ARG A 28 1.96 -2.06 9.63
CA ARG A 28 0.74 -1.64 8.90
C ARG A 28 0.75 -0.21 8.34
N PHE A 29 1.53 0.70 8.91
CA PHE A 29 1.64 2.09 8.46
C PHE A 29 2.97 2.41 7.75
N VAL A 30 3.96 1.54 7.86
CA VAL A 30 5.24 1.69 7.15
C VAL A 30 5.11 1.25 5.70
N ARG A 31 4.36 0.18 5.47
CA ARG A 31 4.04 -0.37 4.13
C ARG A 31 2.58 -0.79 4.09
N SER A 32 2.00 -0.87 2.88
CA SER A 32 0.66 -1.44 2.76
C SER A 32 0.67 -2.87 3.29
N PRO A 33 -0.23 -3.23 4.20
CA PRO A 33 -0.26 -4.59 4.76
C PRO A 33 -0.59 -5.63 3.69
N PHE A 34 -1.45 -5.27 2.72
CA PHE A 34 -1.94 -6.17 1.68
C PHE A 34 -2.02 -5.47 0.33
N VAL A 35 -1.99 -6.26 -0.74
CA VAL A 35 -2.23 -5.81 -2.11
C VAL A 35 -3.68 -6.12 -2.46
N HIS A 36 -4.55 -5.12 -2.45
CA HIS A 36 -6.00 -5.27 -2.55
C HIS A 36 -6.48 -6.23 -3.68
N PRO A 37 -5.98 -6.15 -4.94
CA PRO A 37 -6.47 -7.02 -6.01
C PRO A 37 -6.03 -8.49 -5.90
N SER A 38 -5.12 -8.84 -4.98
CA SER A 38 -4.68 -10.22 -4.76
C SER A 38 -5.27 -10.85 -3.48
N MET A 39 -6.22 -10.17 -2.82
CA MET A 39 -6.75 -10.65 -1.55
C MET A 39 -7.87 -11.66 -1.71
N MET A 40 -7.88 -12.63 -0.80
CA MET A 40 -9.03 -13.48 -0.54
C MET A 40 -9.58 -13.14 0.84
N LEU A 41 -10.86 -12.79 0.91
CA LEU A 41 -11.54 -12.35 2.14
C LEU A 41 -12.72 -13.27 2.45
N ARG A 42 -12.87 -13.64 3.71
CA ARG A 42 -14.07 -14.32 4.18
C ARG A 42 -15.21 -13.30 4.26
N ILE A 43 -16.32 -13.60 3.60
CA ILE A 43 -17.47 -12.69 3.51
C ILE A 43 -18.08 -12.40 4.88
N ASP A 44 -18.17 -13.41 5.75
CA ASP A 44 -18.65 -13.28 7.12
C ASP A 44 -17.78 -12.33 7.95
N ALA A 45 -16.46 -12.40 7.82
CA ALA A 45 -15.53 -11.49 8.49
C ALA A 45 -15.68 -10.04 7.99
N VAL A 46 -15.81 -9.85 6.66
CA VAL A 46 -16.02 -8.53 6.06
C VAL A 46 -17.34 -7.91 6.56
N GLN A 47 -18.41 -8.71 6.61
CA GLN A 47 -19.70 -8.26 7.12
C GLN A 47 -19.64 -7.93 8.62
N ALA A 48 -18.98 -8.77 9.42
CA ALA A 48 -18.84 -8.59 10.86
C ALA A 48 -18.07 -7.31 11.24
N VAL A 49 -17.15 -6.84 10.39
CA VAL A 49 -16.44 -5.55 10.59
C VAL A 49 -17.15 -4.36 9.93
N GLY A 50 -18.31 -4.55 9.28
CA GLY A 50 -19.16 -3.49 8.73
C GLY A 50 -18.79 -3.04 7.32
N ASN A 51 -18.26 -3.92 6.48
CA ASN A 51 -17.98 -3.70 5.06
C ASN A 51 -17.05 -2.49 4.77
N TYR A 52 -16.99 -2.05 3.50
CA TYR A 52 -16.28 -0.83 3.10
C TYR A 52 -16.99 0.43 3.58
N ARG A 53 -16.21 1.42 4.02
CA ARG A 53 -16.74 2.71 4.51
C ARG A 53 -16.32 3.84 3.58
N ALA A 54 -17.30 4.60 3.09
CA ALA A 54 -17.07 5.77 2.24
C ALA A 54 -16.38 6.96 2.96
N ALA A 55 -16.25 6.90 4.28
CA ALA A 55 -15.66 7.98 5.09
C ALA A 55 -14.18 8.23 4.80
N TYR A 56 -13.44 7.20 4.34
CA TYR A 56 -12.00 7.27 4.08
C TYR A 56 -11.71 7.15 2.58
N ARG A 57 -12.21 8.11 1.79
CA ARG A 57 -12.05 8.11 0.33
C ARG A 57 -10.59 7.95 -0.10
N ALA A 58 -10.36 7.02 -1.04
CA ALA A 58 -9.06 6.59 -1.56
C ALA A 58 -8.15 5.89 -0.52
N ALA A 59 -8.72 5.41 0.59
CA ALA A 59 -8.09 4.54 1.58
C ALA A 59 -9.15 3.60 2.24
N GLU A 60 -10.22 3.29 1.51
CA GLU A 60 -11.31 2.42 1.96
C GLU A 60 -10.82 1.00 2.23
N ASP A 61 -9.86 0.56 1.44
CA ASP A 61 -9.17 -0.72 1.57
C ASP A 61 -8.37 -0.78 2.87
N LEU A 62 -7.57 0.26 3.15
CA LEU A 62 -6.79 0.33 4.38
C LEU A 62 -7.69 0.34 5.63
N ASP A 63 -8.81 1.10 5.61
CA ASP A 63 -9.78 1.09 6.72
C ASP A 63 -10.34 -0.31 6.98
N LEU A 64 -10.72 -1.03 5.91
CA LEU A 64 -11.20 -2.40 6.02
C LEU A 64 -10.12 -3.34 6.58
N PHE A 65 -8.89 -3.23 6.09
CA PHE A 65 -7.77 -4.06 6.55
C PHE A 65 -7.46 -3.86 8.03
N LEU A 66 -7.43 -2.63 8.50
CA LEU A 66 -7.20 -2.32 9.91
C LEU A 66 -8.28 -2.96 10.79
N ARG A 67 -9.56 -2.85 10.41
CA ARG A 67 -10.67 -3.47 11.16
C ARG A 67 -10.64 -5.00 11.12
N LEU A 68 -10.23 -5.59 10.01
CA LEU A 68 -10.05 -7.04 9.92
C LEU A 68 -8.89 -7.50 10.80
N MET A 69 -7.73 -6.83 10.75
CA MET A 69 -6.57 -7.17 11.57
C MET A 69 -6.82 -7.01 13.08
N ASP A 70 -7.75 -6.15 13.48
CA ASP A 70 -8.12 -6.01 14.90
C ASP A 70 -8.87 -7.23 15.44
N ARG A 71 -9.59 -7.97 14.57
CA ARG A 71 -10.47 -9.07 14.99
C ARG A 71 -10.04 -10.45 14.51
N TYR A 72 -9.27 -10.50 13.45
CA TYR A 72 -8.90 -11.75 12.76
C TYR A 72 -7.41 -11.79 12.46
N ASP A 73 -6.87 -12.98 12.38
CA ASP A 73 -5.54 -13.17 11.85
C ASP A 73 -5.57 -13.07 10.34
N CYS A 74 -4.71 -12.18 9.83
CA CYS A 74 -4.54 -11.93 8.42
C CYS A 74 -3.08 -12.23 8.06
N ALA A 75 -2.86 -12.95 6.96
CA ALA A 75 -1.53 -13.32 6.50
C ALA A 75 -1.36 -13.04 5.00
N ASN A 76 -0.13 -12.86 4.56
CA ASN A 76 0.22 -12.91 3.15
C ASN A 76 0.82 -14.29 2.83
N LEU A 77 0.52 -14.79 1.65
CA LEU A 77 1.17 -15.98 1.13
C LEU A 77 2.54 -15.60 0.57
N PRO A 78 3.56 -16.47 0.70
CA PRO A 78 4.89 -16.22 0.14
C PRO A 78 4.92 -16.32 -1.40
N GLU A 79 3.91 -16.95 -1.99
CA GLU A 79 3.81 -17.15 -3.42
C GLU A 79 3.41 -15.84 -4.14
N GLN A 80 3.92 -15.66 -5.34
CA GLN A 80 3.58 -14.52 -6.19
C GLN A 80 2.22 -14.78 -6.88
N GLY A 81 1.15 -14.21 -6.33
CA GLY A 81 -0.20 -14.39 -6.86
C GLY A 81 -0.63 -13.35 -7.89
N LEU A 82 0.14 -12.26 -8.10
CA LEU A 82 -0.27 -11.16 -8.98
C LEU A 82 0.92 -10.47 -9.65
N PHE A 83 0.81 -10.24 -10.95
CA PHE A 83 1.65 -9.29 -11.67
C PHE A 83 0.95 -7.93 -11.73
N TYR A 84 1.53 -6.93 -11.10
CA TYR A 84 0.96 -5.58 -11.07
C TYR A 84 1.68 -4.66 -12.06
N GLU A 85 0.95 -4.19 -13.06
CA GLU A 85 1.46 -3.21 -14.01
C GLU A 85 1.40 -1.80 -13.40
N ILE A 86 2.57 -1.15 -13.29
CA ILE A 86 2.65 0.22 -12.79
C ILE A 86 2.45 1.17 -13.96
N ASN A 87 1.25 1.72 -14.10
CA ASN A 87 0.97 2.77 -15.08
C ASN A 87 1.54 4.11 -14.63
N GLU A 88 2.44 4.70 -15.43
CA GLU A 88 3.05 6.01 -15.17
C GLU A 88 2.03 7.17 -15.16
N GLY A 89 0.87 7.00 -15.83
CA GLY A 89 -0.24 7.95 -15.85
C GLY A 89 -1.14 7.94 -14.61
N GLY A 90 -0.72 7.26 -13.55
CA GLY A 90 -1.48 6.98 -12.35
C GLY A 90 -2.12 8.17 -11.65
N ILE A 91 -2.46 7.99 -10.42
CA ILE A 91 -3.26 8.86 -9.54
C ILE A 91 -2.88 10.34 -9.65
N SER A 92 -3.84 11.20 -10.01
CA SER A 92 -3.67 12.66 -10.04
C SER A 92 -3.19 13.20 -8.68
N ALA A 93 -2.50 14.35 -8.67
CA ALA A 93 -2.02 14.98 -7.44
C ALA A 93 -3.14 15.19 -6.41
N THR A 94 -4.37 15.49 -6.87
CA THR A 94 -5.56 15.67 -6.03
C THR A 94 -5.98 14.35 -5.37
N LYS A 95 -6.02 13.24 -6.11
CA LYS A 95 -6.35 11.92 -5.56
C LYS A 95 -5.31 11.50 -4.53
N ARG A 96 -4.01 11.75 -4.81
CA ARG A 96 -2.91 11.45 -3.88
C ARG A 96 -3.05 12.20 -2.56
N ARG A 97 -3.30 13.53 -2.58
CA ARG A 97 -3.49 14.31 -1.35
C ARG A 97 -4.65 13.77 -0.52
N ARG A 98 -5.78 13.46 -1.17
CA ARG A 98 -6.94 12.86 -0.51
C ARG A 98 -6.60 11.52 0.13
N GLN A 99 -5.86 10.67 -0.57
CA GLN A 99 -5.39 9.38 -0.05
C GLN A 99 -4.50 9.57 1.18
N ILE A 100 -3.51 10.47 1.13
CA ILE A 100 -2.61 10.73 2.27
C ILE A 100 -3.39 11.24 3.47
N VAL A 101 -4.33 12.17 3.28
CA VAL A 101 -5.18 12.69 4.39
C VAL A 101 -6.02 11.57 5.00
N SER A 102 -6.65 10.72 4.19
CA SER A 102 -7.42 9.57 4.69
C SER A 102 -6.53 8.58 5.44
N THR A 103 -5.33 8.29 4.91
CA THR A 103 -4.35 7.43 5.59
C THR A 103 -3.90 8.02 6.92
N LEU A 104 -3.61 9.33 6.99
CA LEU A 104 -3.24 9.99 8.25
C LEU A 104 -4.37 9.94 9.29
N LYS A 105 -5.62 10.15 8.87
CA LYS A 105 -6.79 10.01 9.77
C LYS A 105 -6.90 8.60 10.33
N LEU A 106 -6.74 7.58 9.50
CA LEU A 106 -6.73 6.19 9.92
C LEU A 106 -5.57 5.90 10.85
N GLN A 107 -4.39 6.38 10.51
CA GLN A 107 -3.18 6.21 11.32
C GLN A 107 -3.36 6.81 12.72
N LEU A 108 -3.88 8.03 12.84
CA LEU A 108 -4.15 8.65 14.14
C LEU A 108 -5.20 7.89 14.94
N ARG A 109 -6.22 7.33 14.28
CA ARG A 109 -7.26 6.53 14.94
C ARG A 109 -6.74 5.21 15.52
N TYR A 110 -5.82 4.55 14.82
CA TYR A 110 -5.26 3.24 15.19
C TYR A 110 -3.83 3.34 15.73
N PHE A 111 -3.40 4.55 16.12
CA PHE A 111 -2.05 4.81 16.57
C PHE A 111 -1.74 4.10 17.89
N ASN A 112 -0.64 3.35 17.89
CA ASN A 112 -0.11 2.74 19.10
C ASN A 112 1.22 3.39 19.46
N VAL A 113 1.24 4.16 20.53
CA VAL A 113 2.43 4.89 21.00
C VAL A 113 3.60 3.96 21.35
N ALA A 114 3.31 2.71 21.75
CA ALA A 114 4.32 1.70 22.06
C ALA A 114 4.93 1.04 20.82
N ASN A 115 4.36 1.24 19.63
CA ASN A 115 4.88 0.69 18.39
C ASN A 115 5.78 1.71 17.67
N PRO A 116 7.10 1.54 17.62
CA PRO A 116 8.00 2.48 16.96
C PRO A 116 7.73 2.59 15.45
N TYR A 117 7.17 1.56 14.84
CA TYR A 117 6.80 1.59 13.41
C TYR A 117 5.59 2.48 13.11
N ASP A 118 4.71 2.73 14.09
CA ASP A 118 3.63 3.69 13.92
C ASP A 118 4.16 5.12 13.83
N TRP A 119 5.19 5.45 14.62
CA TRP A 119 5.91 6.72 14.52
C TRP A 119 6.64 6.87 13.18
N LEU A 120 7.33 5.82 12.73
CA LEU A 120 8.00 5.81 11.44
C LEU A 120 7.01 5.99 10.27
N GLY A 121 5.88 5.30 10.33
CA GLY A 121 4.80 5.43 9.35
C GLY A 121 4.22 6.85 9.33
N LEU A 122 4.03 7.47 10.51
CA LEU A 122 3.53 8.83 10.62
C LEU A 122 4.52 9.83 10.00
N ALA A 123 5.79 9.74 10.34
CA ALA A 123 6.83 10.60 9.77
C ALA A 123 6.90 10.47 8.25
N LYS A 124 6.87 9.24 7.72
CA LYS A 124 6.83 8.95 6.29
C LYS A 124 5.63 9.59 5.61
N ASN A 125 4.42 9.45 6.17
CA ASN A 125 3.19 9.97 5.56
C ASN A 125 3.14 11.50 5.62
N LEU A 126 3.63 12.12 6.70
CA LEU A 126 3.80 13.58 6.79
C LEU A 126 4.81 14.10 5.75
N LEU A 127 5.95 13.42 5.60
CA LEU A 127 6.93 13.77 4.57
C LEU A 127 6.32 13.67 3.17
N HIS A 128 5.55 12.62 2.89
CA HIS A 128 4.83 12.47 1.64
C HIS A 128 3.77 13.54 1.41
N PHE A 129 3.15 14.06 2.47
CA PHE A 129 2.16 15.13 2.38
C PHE A 129 2.79 16.47 1.98
N VAL A 130 3.93 16.83 2.57
CA VAL A 130 4.64 18.07 2.29
C VAL A 130 5.48 18.05 1.01
N THR A 131 5.89 16.85 0.55
CA THR A 131 6.74 16.73 -0.63
C THR A 131 5.93 16.93 -1.92
N PRO A 132 6.28 17.91 -2.78
CA PRO A 132 5.61 18.11 -4.07
C PRO A 132 5.71 16.86 -4.96
N TYR A 133 4.61 16.56 -5.68
CA TYR A 133 4.53 15.37 -6.54
C TYR A 133 5.67 15.27 -7.56
N GLY A 134 6.05 16.41 -8.18
CA GLY A 134 7.14 16.45 -9.16
C GLY A 134 8.51 16.08 -8.59
N LEU A 135 8.78 16.47 -7.33
CA LEU A 135 10.04 16.11 -6.65
C LEU A 135 10.10 14.60 -6.36
N LEU A 136 8.99 14.02 -5.90
CA LEU A 136 8.91 12.56 -5.67
C LEU A 136 9.08 11.75 -6.95
N GLN A 137 8.54 12.21 -8.05
CA GLN A 137 8.74 11.56 -9.36
C GLN A 137 10.19 11.62 -9.80
N ARG A 138 10.87 12.77 -9.60
CA ARG A 138 12.31 12.91 -9.89
C ARG A 138 13.14 11.98 -9.02
N MET A 139 12.87 11.92 -7.72
CA MET A 139 13.57 11.02 -6.80
C MET A 139 13.37 9.54 -7.18
N LYS A 140 12.14 9.15 -7.53
CA LYS A 140 11.87 7.79 -8.00
C LYS A 140 12.63 7.46 -9.28
N ARG A 141 12.68 8.38 -10.26
CA ARG A 141 13.45 8.18 -11.50
C ARG A 141 14.94 7.96 -11.23
N VAL A 142 15.52 8.69 -10.26
CA VAL A 142 16.92 8.54 -9.89
C VAL A 142 17.19 7.23 -9.15
N LEU A 143 16.33 6.89 -8.18
CA LEU A 143 16.51 5.68 -7.37
C LEU A 143 16.20 4.38 -8.12
N TYR A 144 15.31 4.43 -9.11
CA TYR A 144 14.88 3.28 -9.91
C TYR A 144 15.36 3.35 -11.35
N ALA A 145 16.30 4.25 -11.69
CA ALA A 145 17.00 4.22 -12.97
C ALA A 145 17.67 2.84 -13.12
N PRO A 146 17.46 2.10 -14.22
CA PRO A 146 18.17 0.86 -14.45
C PRO A 146 19.66 1.19 -14.43
N ARG A 147 20.42 0.56 -13.53
CA ARG A 147 21.88 0.57 -13.66
C ARG A 147 22.17 0.01 -15.03
N ALA A 148 22.71 0.85 -15.93
CA ALA A 148 23.24 0.40 -17.18
C ALA A 148 24.28 -0.67 -16.85
N GLY A 149 23.97 -1.91 -17.24
CA GLY A 149 24.87 -3.03 -17.03
C GLY A 149 26.18 -2.76 -17.75
N GLY A 150 27.27 -2.89 -17.05
CA GLY A 150 28.56 -3.13 -17.66
C GLY A 150 28.68 -4.61 -18.01
#